data_a38fb48f6c2b4174f48364cc381b954d
#
_entry.id   a38fb48f6c2b4174f48364cc381b954d
#
_cell.length_a   1.000
_cell.length_b   1.000
_cell.length_c   1.000
_cell.angle_alpha   90.00
_cell.angle_beta   90.00
_cell.angle_gamma   90.00
#
_symmetry.space_group_name_H-M   'P 1'
#
loop_
_entity.id
_entity.type
_entity.pdbx_description
1 polymer ?
#
loop_
_entity_poly.entity_id
_entity_poly.type
_entity_poly.pdbx_seq_one_letter_code
_entity_poly.pdbx_strand_id
1 'polypeptide(L)'
;MRVICPHCLKPGARQRLAFLSGMSYAARMSDAQSTSVPSFAQSLLCFSTVVAVIAIGLFAMHIDLHVLVFMCLIWVGANIRYLGLPYPEIRALMGQAIHRALPAIYIFILIGMVISSFMHSGTIATLMHYGLAWLTPGLFLPLGMILCALMSVATGTSWGTVGTLGVVFVGMGDTLGIPLPVVVGMVVSGATFGDKMSPISDTTNLAAMSAETSLYRHIYSMLFTTVPSFLIALTLFTLIGTRYGNSELAGTQIETIRAALSSEYRLAPLITLLPIVLLATLSIRRVAAEVAMSASILLAVLIAILYQQSDTSQVLNALWANSPGTTGIENLDNLLGRGGIFSMAWTLILAIMALALGGLMHGGGFLRVLLSGIIARVQRVASLVATTLVSGLIGNMAMGEAYISIILNCQLFQLKYRERGLDPAILSRTVEEGSTLTTGLIPWTTAGAFYSATLGISALDYAPYAFFNYLNAMVAVTMASAGLGLLRSSSTVLTDQD
;
A
#
# COMPACT_ATOMS: atom_id res chain seq x y z
N MET A 1 -46.01 -3.87 16.75
CA MET A 1 -44.89 -3.87 15.76
C MET A 1 -44.05 -5.13 15.99
N ARG A 2 -44.22 -6.19 15.16
CA ARG A 2 -43.49 -7.46 15.34
C ARG A 2 -42.09 -7.29 14.75
N VAL A 3 -41.09 -7.41 15.59
CA VAL A 3 -39.67 -7.42 15.18
C VAL A 3 -39.41 -8.76 14.46
N ILE A 4 -39.21 -8.71 13.16
CA ILE A 4 -38.87 -9.90 12.36
C ILE A 4 -37.38 -10.17 12.55
N CYS A 5 -37.05 -11.34 13.11
CA CYS A 5 -35.68 -11.77 13.34
C CYS A 5 -34.94 -11.99 12.00
N PRO A 6 -33.78 -11.34 11.76
CA PRO A 6 -33.06 -11.43 10.48
C PRO A 6 -32.54 -12.84 10.13
N HIS A 7 -32.45 -13.72 11.10
CA HIS A 7 -31.91 -15.09 10.91
C HIS A 7 -32.90 -16.09 10.32
N CYS A 8 -34.21 -15.76 10.24
CA CYS A 8 -35.25 -16.68 9.75
C CYS A 8 -35.59 -16.51 8.26
N LEU A 9 -34.90 -15.67 7.50
CA LEU A 9 -35.18 -15.40 6.09
C LEU A 9 -34.31 -16.25 5.15
N LYS A 10 -34.95 -16.82 4.11
CA LYS A 10 -34.24 -17.57 3.05
C LYS A 10 -33.18 -16.69 2.33
N PRO A 11 -32.09 -17.27 1.80
CA PRO A 11 -30.98 -16.52 1.23
C PRO A 11 -31.35 -15.44 0.20
N GLY A 12 -32.35 -15.69 -0.66
CA GLY A 12 -32.82 -14.72 -1.66
C GLY A 12 -33.62 -13.54 -1.08
N ALA A 13 -34.21 -13.66 0.11
CA ALA A 13 -34.90 -12.57 0.79
C ALA A 13 -33.93 -11.63 1.50
N ARG A 14 -32.77 -12.13 1.95
CA ARG A 14 -31.69 -11.30 2.53
C ARG A 14 -31.03 -10.40 1.47
N GLN A 15 -30.81 -10.92 0.27
CA GLN A 15 -30.27 -10.10 -0.84
C GLN A 15 -31.27 -9.01 -1.29
N ARG A 16 -32.56 -9.31 -1.34
CA ARG A 16 -33.60 -8.31 -1.63
C ARG A 16 -33.74 -7.25 -0.55
N LEU A 17 -33.60 -7.62 0.74
CA LEU A 17 -33.63 -6.65 1.85
C LEU A 17 -32.37 -5.78 1.88
N ALA A 18 -31.19 -6.31 1.58
CA ALA A 18 -29.97 -5.54 1.43
C ALA A 18 -30.05 -4.59 0.21
N PHE A 19 -30.62 -5.04 -0.89
CA PHE A 19 -30.86 -4.21 -2.09
C PHE A 19 -31.90 -3.12 -1.82
N LEU A 20 -33.01 -3.42 -1.11
CA LEU A 20 -34.03 -2.46 -0.74
C LEU A 20 -33.55 -1.47 0.36
N SER A 21 -32.66 -1.88 1.26
CA SER A 21 -32.01 -0.95 2.21
C SER A 21 -31.03 0.00 1.51
N GLY A 22 -30.32 -0.46 0.47
CA GLY A 22 -29.51 0.38 -0.40
C GLY A 22 -30.36 1.37 -1.24
N MET A 23 -31.50 0.90 -1.76
CA MET A 23 -32.46 1.77 -2.48
C MET A 23 -33.17 2.77 -1.54
N SER A 24 -33.49 2.40 -0.29
CA SER A 24 -34.04 3.31 0.71
C SER A 24 -33.05 4.41 1.09
N TYR A 25 -31.74 4.13 1.06
CA TYR A 25 -30.70 5.13 1.27
C TYR A 25 -30.55 6.08 0.07
N ALA A 26 -30.59 5.52 -1.15
CA ALA A 26 -30.57 6.33 -2.37
C ALA A 26 -31.86 7.20 -2.52
N ALA A 27 -33.02 6.66 -2.13
CA ALA A 27 -34.30 7.39 -2.13
C ALA A 27 -34.36 8.49 -1.04
N ARG A 28 -33.77 8.27 0.14
CA ARG A 28 -33.65 9.33 1.17
C ARG A 28 -32.67 10.43 0.76
N MET A 29 -31.71 10.15 -0.11
CA MET A 29 -30.85 11.18 -0.70
C MET A 29 -31.57 12.01 -1.76
N SER A 30 -32.68 11.53 -2.35
CA SER A 30 -33.48 12.33 -3.30
C SER A 30 -34.45 13.31 -2.61
N ASP A 31 -34.79 13.06 -1.35
CA ASP A 31 -35.68 13.93 -0.54
C ASP A 31 -34.91 14.90 0.39
N ALA A 32 -33.58 14.74 0.52
CA ALA A 32 -32.76 15.70 1.24
C ALA A 32 -32.57 16.95 0.37
N GLN A 33 -32.96 18.10 0.91
CA GLN A 33 -32.77 19.46 0.41
C GLN A 33 -31.61 19.58 -0.58
N SER A 34 -31.86 20.17 -1.75
CA SER A 34 -30.94 20.37 -2.87
C SER A 34 -29.51 20.75 -2.42
N THR A 35 -28.70 19.73 -2.11
CA THR A 35 -27.27 19.93 -1.92
C THR A 35 -26.68 20.28 -3.27
N SER A 36 -26.13 21.47 -3.37
CA SER A 36 -25.52 21.91 -4.62
C SER A 36 -24.30 21.04 -4.93
N VAL A 37 -24.30 20.39 -6.10
CA VAL A 37 -23.11 19.68 -6.60
C VAL A 37 -22.01 20.71 -6.79
N PRO A 38 -20.77 20.47 -6.32
CA PRO A 38 -19.68 21.43 -6.50
C PRO A 38 -19.43 21.71 -7.98
N SER A 39 -19.12 22.95 -8.34
CA SER A 39 -18.68 23.27 -9.70
C SER A 39 -17.28 22.72 -9.95
N PHE A 40 -16.90 22.58 -11.24
CA PHE A 40 -15.54 22.18 -11.61
C PHE A 40 -14.48 23.15 -11.02
N ALA A 41 -14.72 24.45 -11.10
CA ALA A 41 -13.81 25.46 -10.55
C ALA A 41 -13.66 25.34 -9.03
N GLN A 42 -14.76 25.12 -8.31
CA GLN A 42 -14.73 24.90 -6.86
C GLN A 42 -14.01 23.60 -6.50
N SER A 43 -14.23 22.52 -7.25
CA SER A 43 -13.55 21.24 -7.04
C SER A 43 -12.04 21.35 -7.28
N LEU A 44 -11.65 22.06 -8.35
CA LEU A 44 -10.26 22.33 -8.67
C LEU A 44 -9.60 23.19 -7.59
N LEU A 45 -10.27 24.28 -7.16
CA LEU A 45 -9.75 25.14 -6.09
C LEU A 45 -9.60 24.36 -4.78
N CYS A 46 -10.62 23.58 -4.39
CA CYS A 46 -10.59 22.79 -3.17
C CYS A 46 -9.42 21.81 -3.16
N PHE A 47 -9.25 21.04 -4.22
CA PHE A 47 -8.15 20.08 -4.38
C PHE A 47 -6.78 20.75 -4.45
N SER A 48 -6.64 21.81 -5.28
CA SER A 48 -5.36 22.52 -5.42
C SER A 48 -4.92 23.17 -4.11
N THR A 49 -5.87 23.68 -3.30
CA THR A 49 -5.55 24.21 -1.97
C THR A 49 -5.06 23.12 -1.03
N VAL A 50 -5.67 21.93 -1.03
CA VAL A 50 -5.18 20.78 -0.24
C VAL A 50 -3.74 20.45 -0.62
N VAL A 51 -3.45 20.32 -1.92
CA VAL A 51 -2.09 20.02 -2.41
C VAL A 51 -1.11 21.15 -2.03
N ALA A 52 -1.52 22.41 -2.20
CA ALA A 52 -0.68 23.57 -1.88
C ALA A 52 -0.37 23.68 -0.39
N VAL A 53 -1.36 23.47 0.49
CA VAL A 53 -1.18 23.47 1.96
C VAL A 53 -0.17 22.41 2.36
N ILE A 54 -0.31 21.19 1.83
CA ILE A 54 0.62 20.10 2.15
C ILE A 54 2.01 20.40 1.58
N ALA A 55 2.11 20.79 0.30
CA ALA A 55 3.40 21.03 -0.34
C ALA A 55 4.15 22.21 0.30
N ILE A 56 3.51 23.37 0.45
CA ILE A 56 4.14 24.56 1.05
C ILE A 56 4.47 24.29 2.52
N GLY A 57 3.54 23.71 3.28
CA GLY A 57 3.75 23.42 4.69
C GLY A 57 4.91 22.46 4.91
N LEU A 58 4.99 21.39 4.11
CA LEU A 58 6.02 20.37 4.27
C LEU A 58 7.40 20.83 3.76
N PHE A 59 7.47 21.41 2.55
CA PHE A 59 8.76 21.71 1.91
C PHE A 59 9.31 23.12 2.24
N ALA A 60 8.42 24.11 2.43
CA ALA A 60 8.87 25.47 2.69
C ALA A 60 8.83 25.85 4.19
N MET A 61 7.86 25.33 4.93
CA MET A 61 7.64 25.69 6.34
C MET A 61 8.07 24.60 7.33
N HIS A 62 8.40 23.38 6.86
CA HIS A 62 8.78 22.22 7.66
C HIS A 62 7.76 21.88 8.78
N ILE A 63 6.47 22.05 8.48
CA ILE A 63 5.37 21.73 9.39
C ILE A 63 5.10 20.23 9.35
N ASP A 64 4.81 19.63 10.51
CA ASP A 64 4.44 18.21 10.61
C ASP A 64 3.18 17.91 9.82
N LEU A 65 3.19 16.76 9.15
CA LEU A 65 2.15 16.34 8.21
C LEU A 65 0.77 16.20 8.87
N HIS A 66 0.69 15.83 10.16
CA HIS A 66 -0.58 15.73 10.87
C HIS A 66 -1.29 17.09 10.97
N VAL A 67 -0.53 18.15 11.25
CA VAL A 67 -1.08 19.51 11.33
C VAL A 67 -1.59 19.95 9.97
N LEU A 68 -0.84 19.65 8.90
CA LEU A 68 -1.23 20.00 7.53
C LEU A 68 -2.49 19.27 7.09
N VAL A 69 -2.59 17.97 7.36
CA VAL A 69 -3.80 17.18 7.05
C VAL A 69 -4.99 17.67 7.88
N PHE A 70 -4.78 18.05 9.15
CA PHE A 70 -5.83 18.66 9.97
C PHE A 70 -6.34 20.00 9.40
N MET A 71 -5.45 20.86 8.93
CA MET A 71 -5.83 22.09 8.22
C MET A 71 -6.64 21.80 6.95
N CYS A 72 -6.24 20.78 6.19
CA CYS A 72 -6.98 20.33 5.01
C CYS A 72 -8.37 19.80 5.37
N LEU A 73 -8.52 19.08 6.49
CA LEU A 73 -9.84 18.63 7.00
C LEU A 73 -10.78 19.82 7.27
N ILE A 74 -10.28 20.86 7.91
CA ILE A 74 -11.06 22.08 8.19
C ILE A 74 -11.44 22.75 6.86
N TRP A 75 -10.50 22.90 5.94
CA TRP A 75 -10.74 23.52 4.64
C TRP A 75 -11.81 22.79 3.83
N VAL A 76 -11.68 21.48 3.66
CA VAL A 76 -12.62 20.68 2.88
C VAL A 76 -13.99 20.63 3.58
N GLY A 77 -14.00 20.48 4.91
CA GLY A 77 -15.24 20.53 5.71
C GLY A 77 -16.00 21.84 5.58
N ALA A 78 -15.27 22.98 5.55
CA ALA A 78 -15.87 24.30 5.32
C ALA A 78 -16.48 24.42 3.91
N ASN A 79 -15.78 23.90 2.89
CA ASN A 79 -16.31 23.87 1.52
C ASN A 79 -17.57 23.01 1.40
N ILE A 80 -17.62 21.85 2.05
CA ILE A 80 -18.82 20.99 2.09
C ILE A 80 -19.97 21.70 2.82
N ARG A 81 -19.66 22.38 3.92
CA ARG A 81 -20.67 23.17 4.65
C ARG A 81 -21.22 24.31 3.81
N TYR A 82 -20.37 24.97 3.00
CA TYR A 82 -20.78 25.99 2.03
C TYR A 82 -21.71 25.43 0.94
N LEU A 83 -21.54 24.16 0.53
CA LEU A 83 -22.44 23.45 -0.38
C LEU A 83 -23.79 23.07 0.25
N GLY A 84 -24.00 23.38 1.54
CA GLY A 84 -25.27 23.19 2.22
C GLY A 84 -25.38 21.92 3.08
N LEU A 85 -24.36 21.04 3.12
CA LEU A 85 -24.41 19.84 3.97
C LEU A 85 -24.34 20.23 5.46
N PRO A 86 -25.23 19.70 6.30
CA PRO A 86 -25.19 19.93 7.74
C PRO A 86 -24.04 19.14 8.40
N TYR A 87 -23.54 19.65 9.53
CA TYR A 87 -22.42 19.06 10.24
C TYR A 87 -22.56 17.56 10.57
N PRO A 88 -23.74 17.03 10.96
CA PRO A 88 -23.90 15.59 11.18
C PRO A 88 -23.59 14.73 9.95
N GLU A 89 -23.92 15.21 8.77
CA GLU A 89 -23.62 14.50 7.51
C GLU A 89 -22.12 14.57 7.18
N ILE A 90 -21.48 15.75 7.38
CA ILE A 90 -20.02 15.89 7.26
C ILE A 90 -19.30 14.89 8.16
N ARG A 91 -19.73 14.78 9.42
CA ARG A 91 -19.20 13.81 10.38
C ARG A 91 -19.44 12.36 9.93
N ALA A 92 -20.61 12.07 9.35
CA ALA A 92 -20.94 10.75 8.84
C ALA A 92 -20.04 10.34 7.67
N LEU A 93 -19.70 11.27 6.75
CA LEU A 93 -18.76 11.01 5.63
C LEU A 93 -17.38 10.62 6.15
N MET A 94 -16.84 11.34 7.12
CA MET A 94 -15.56 10.99 7.76
C MET A 94 -15.62 9.62 8.44
N GLY A 95 -16.65 9.39 9.26
CA GLY A 95 -16.81 8.12 9.99
C GLY A 95 -16.96 6.90 9.08
N GLN A 96 -17.69 7.02 7.97
CA GLN A 96 -17.84 5.94 6.98
C GLN A 96 -16.52 5.59 6.29
N ALA A 97 -15.68 6.58 5.96
CA ALA A 97 -14.38 6.34 5.36
C ALA A 97 -13.45 5.60 6.32
N ILE A 98 -13.38 6.05 7.58
CA ILE A 98 -12.59 5.37 8.62
C ILE A 98 -13.10 3.94 8.84
N HIS A 99 -14.42 3.74 8.91
CA HIS A 99 -15.02 2.43 9.15
C HIS A 99 -14.66 1.43 8.04
N ARG A 100 -14.64 1.86 6.78
CA ARG A 100 -14.24 1.01 5.65
C ARG A 100 -12.78 0.58 5.71
N ALA A 101 -11.93 1.37 6.34
CA ALA A 101 -10.49 1.13 6.46
C ALA A 101 -10.08 0.43 7.77
N LEU A 102 -11.04 0.01 8.61
CA LEU A 102 -10.74 -0.71 9.86
C LEU A 102 -9.80 -1.90 9.68
N PRO A 103 -9.92 -2.76 8.63
CA PRO A 103 -8.97 -3.85 8.41
C PRO A 103 -7.53 -3.35 8.26
N ALA A 104 -7.31 -2.26 7.52
CA ALA A 104 -5.98 -1.65 7.39
C ALA A 104 -5.45 -1.13 8.73
N ILE A 105 -6.31 -0.53 9.57
CA ILE A 105 -5.95 -0.07 10.91
C ILE A 105 -5.48 -1.23 11.80
N TYR A 106 -6.16 -2.38 11.75
CA TYR A 106 -5.72 -3.58 12.48
C TYR A 106 -4.36 -4.09 11.99
N ILE A 107 -4.12 -4.05 10.69
CA ILE A 107 -2.82 -4.44 10.12
C ILE A 107 -1.69 -3.54 10.64
N PHE A 108 -1.88 -2.23 10.77
CA PHE A 108 -0.87 -1.33 11.38
C PHE A 108 -0.47 -1.78 12.79
N ILE A 109 -1.46 -2.11 13.62
CA ILE A 109 -1.23 -2.59 15.00
C ILE A 109 -0.45 -3.90 14.97
N LEU A 110 -0.90 -4.87 14.18
CA LEU A 110 -0.28 -6.20 14.11
C LEU A 110 1.13 -6.16 13.55
N ILE A 111 1.43 -5.31 12.58
CA ILE A 111 2.78 -5.20 12.02
C ILE A 111 3.77 -4.67 13.05
N GLY A 112 3.39 -3.68 13.86
CA GLY A 112 4.23 -3.25 14.97
C GLY A 112 4.59 -4.40 15.90
N MET A 113 3.62 -5.25 16.24
CA MET A 113 3.82 -6.45 17.05
C MET A 113 4.65 -7.53 16.33
N VAL A 114 4.44 -7.75 15.02
CA VAL A 114 5.24 -8.68 14.20
C VAL A 114 6.71 -8.30 14.25
N ILE A 115 7.03 -7.03 13.98
CA ILE A 115 8.42 -6.56 13.97
C ILE A 115 9.06 -6.83 15.33
N SER A 116 8.44 -6.38 16.42
CA SER A 116 8.98 -6.56 17.76
C SER A 116 9.13 -8.05 18.15
N SER A 117 8.11 -8.87 17.92
CA SER A 117 8.17 -10.29 18.23
C SER A 117 9.23 -11.04 17.39
N PHE A 118 9.43 -10.64 16.12
CA PHE A 118 10.48 -11.22 15.26
C PHE A 118 11.88 -10.77 15.66
N MET A 119 12.04 -9.59 16.27
CA MET A 119 13.31 -9.20 16.91
C MET A 119 13.62 -10.13 18.09
N HIS A 120 12.70 -10.23 19.05
CA HIS A 120 12.91 -11.02 20.26
C HIS A 120 13.02 -12.52 20.02
N SER A 121 12.34 -13.08 19.02
CA SER A 121 12.47 -14.50 18.64
C SER A 121 13.80 -14.84 17.94
N GLY A 122 14.58 -13.82 17.55
CA GLY A 122 15.79 -14.01 16.76
C GLY A 122 15.52 -14.28 15.27
N THR A 123 14.27 -14.12 14.80
CA THR A 123 13.92 -14.32 13.39
C THR A 123 14.68 -13.33 12.50
N ILE A 124 14.65 -12.04 12.83
CA ILE A 124 15.34 -10.99 12.05
C ILE A 124 16.86 -11.14 12.19
N ALA A 125 17.35 -11.41 13.40
CA ALA A 125 18.78 -11.65 13.65
C ALA A 125 19.31 -12.85 12.82
N THR A 126 18.55 -13.94 12.72
CA THR A 126 18.90 -15.10 11.90
C THR A 126 18.93 -14.75 10.41
N LEU A 127 17.92 -14.04 9.90
CA LEU A 127 17.88 -13.61 8.50
C LEU A 127 19.04 -12.69 8.16
N MET A 128 19.39 -11.77 9.06
CA MET A 128 20.53 -10.87 8.86
C MET A 128 21.85 -11.64 8.90
N HIS A 129 22.07 -12.48 9.90
CA HIS A 129 23.31 -13.22 10.08
C HIS A 129 23.63 -14.09 8.83
N TYR A 130 22.66 -14.88 8.36
CA TYR A 130 22.85 -15.74 7.19
C TYR A 130 22.76 -14.97 5.89
N GLY A 131 21.90 -13.95 5.81
CA GLY A 131 21.80 -13.09 4.63
C GLY A 131 23.10 -12.34 4.34
N LEU A 132 23.73 -11.76 5.36
CA LEU A 132 25.04 -11.10 5.24
C LEU A 132 26.18 -12.06 4.87
N ALA A 133 26.04 -13.35 5.19
CA ALA A 133 27.01 -14.37 4.77
C ALA A 133 26.94 -14.71 3.29
N TRP A 134 25.76 -14.63 2.68
CA TRP A 134 25.51 -15.13 1.31
C TRP A 134 25.36 -14.00 0.30
N LEU A 135 24.92 -12.80 0.71
CA LEU A 135 24.69 -11.66 -0.17
C LEU A 135 25.96 -10.81 -0.27
N THR A 136 26.60 -10.85 -1.43
CA THR A 136 27.70 -9.90 -1.72
C THR A 136 27.12 -8.48 -1.89
N PRO A 137 27.84 -7.42 -1.45
CA PRO A 137 27.35 -6.04 -1.54
C PRO A 137 26.89 -5.64 -2.94
N GLY A 138 27.60 -6.07 -3.99
CA GLY A 138 27.24 -5.77 -5.39
C GLY A 138 25.94 -6.40 -5.87
N LEU A 139 25.56 -7.56 -5.33
CA LEU A 139 24.33 -8.28 -5.68
C LEU A 139 23.19 -8.03 -4.69
N PHE A 140 23.44 -7.29 -3.61
CA PHE A 140 22.47 -7.05 -2.54
C PHE A 140 21.17 -6.41 -3.06
N LEU A 141 21.27 -5.34 -3.85
CA LEU A 141 20.08 -4.63 -4.35
C LEU A 141 19.26 -5.48 -5.35
N PRO A 142 19.84 -6.07 -6.42
CA PRO A 142 19.04 -6.86 -7.36
C PRO A 142 18.46 -8.13 -6.73
N LEU A 143 19.19 -8.84 -5.88
CA LEU A 143 18.67 -10.03 -5.19
C LEU A 143 17.62 -9.65 -4.15
N GLY A 144 17.83 -8.55 -3.42
CA GLY A 144 16.83 -8.02 -2.48
C GLY A 144 15.51 -7.69 -3.18
N MET A 145 15.55 -7.03 -4.34
CA MET A 145 14.35 -6.75 -5.13
C MET A 145 13.63 -8.04 -5.55
N ILE A 146 14.38 -9.05 -6.04
CA ILE A 146 13.81 -10.35 -6.44
C ILE A 146 13.18 -11.06 -5.24
N LEU A 147 13.86 -11.12 -4.10
CA LEU A 147 13.35 -11.79 -2.90
C LEU A 147 12.09 -11.10 -2.35
N CYS A 148 12.06 -9.77 -2.33
CA CYS A 148 10.86 -9.03 -1.97
C CYS A 148 9.71 -9.28 -2.97
N ALA A 149 10.01 -9.35 -4.26
CA ALA A 149 9.02 -9.66 -5.29
C ALA A 149 8.43 -11.07 -5.12
N LEU A 150 9.27 -12.09 -4.92
CA LEU A 150 8.84 -13.47 -4.71
C LEU A 150 8.00 -13.62 -3.43
N MET A 151 8.45 -13.02 -2.33
CA MET A 151 7.71 -13.05 -1.07
C MET A 151 6.33 -12.38 -1.22
N SER A 152 6.28 -11.25 -1.90
CA SER A 152 5.04 -10.51 -2.09
C SER A 152 4.08 -11.22 -3.05
N VAL A 153 4.57 -11.85 -4.13
CA VAL A 153 3.74 -12.71 -4.99
C VAL A 153 3.15 -13.88 -4.18
N ALA A 154 3.96 -14.50 -3.32
CA ALA A 154 3.54 -15.66 -2.54
C ALA A 154 2.53 -15.29 -1.44
N THR A 155 2.69 -14.13 -0.80
CA THR A 155 1.83 -13.67 0.30
C THR A 155 0.63 -12.85 -0.16
N GLY A 156 0.70 -12.27 -1.36
CA GLY A 156 -0.34 -11.39 -1.91
C GLY A 156 -0.41 -10.02 -1.25
N THR A 157 0.69 -9.58 -0.61
CA THR A 157 0.70 -8.30 0.08
C THR A 157 2.08 -7.64 0.10
N SER A 158 2.15 -6.40 -0.37
CA SER A 158 3.35 -5.56 -0.23
C SER A 158 3.61 -5.18 1.23
N TRP A 159 2.56 -5.00 2.02
CA TRP A 159 2.67 -4.63 3.43
C TRP A 159 3.32 -5.72 4.28
N GLY A 160 2.89 -6.97 4.08
CA GLY A 160 3.52 -8.12 4.74
C GLY A 160 5.01 -8.26 4.40
N THR A 161 5.36 -8.06 3.14
CA THR A 161 6.75 -8.12 2.67
C THR A 161 7.59 -6.98 3.24
N VAL A 162 7.07 -5.75 3.23
CA VAL A 162 7.75 -4.57 3.82
C VAL A 162 7.95 -4.76 5.33
N GLY A 163 6.92 -5.23 6.04
CA GLY A 163 6.98 -5.45 7.50
C GLY A 163 7.88 -6.60 7.93
N THR A 164 8.29 -7.46 7.01
CA THR A 164 9.17 -8.62 7.29
C THR A 164 10.52 -8.48 6.61
N LEU A 165 10.63 -8.84 5.35
CA LEU A 165 11.90 -8.76 4.60
C LEU A 165 12.41 -7.31 4.48
N GLY A 166 11.50 -6.32 4.37
CA GLY A 166 11.91 -4.93 4.26
C GLY A 166 12.75 -4.45 5.44
N VAL A 167 12.34 -4.78 6.66
CA VAL A 167 13.08 -4.44 7.88
C VAL A 167 14.45 -5.12 7.90
N VAL A 168 14.53 -6.39 7.49
CA VAL A 168 15.80 -7.13 7.38
C VAL A 168 16.74 -6.46 6.37
N PHE A 169 16.23 -6.13 5.17
CA PHE A 169 17.05 -5.48 4.13
C PHE A 169 17.52 -4.09 4.54
N VAL A 170 16.72 -3.32 5.28
CA VAL A 170 17.16 -2.02 5.83
C VAL A 170 18.34 -2.21 6.78
N GLY A 171 18.27 -3.17 7.71
CA GLY A 171 19.38 -3.47 8.64
C GLY A 171 20.64 -3.95 7.93
N MET A 172 20.48 -4.84 6.94
CA MET A 172 21.62 -5.32 6.14
C MET A 172 22.22 -4.21 5.27
N GLY A 173 21.39 -3.38 4.64
CA GLY A 173 21.82 -2.28 3.79
C GLY A 173 22.61 -1.21 4.56
N ASP A 174 22.18 -0.89 5.78
CA ASP A 174 22.90 0.00 6.68
C ASP A 174 24.30 -0.58 7.00
N THR A 175 24.37 -1.86 7.34
CA THR A 175 25.62 -2.60 7.55
C THR A 175 26.57 -2.54 6.34
N LEU A 176 26.01 -2.63 5.13
CA LEU A 176 26.77 -2.63 3.88
C LEU A 176 27.16 -1.21 3.43
N GLY A 177 26.79 -0.17 4.18
CA GLY A 177 27.04 1.23 3.83
C GLY A 177 26.25 1.71 2.59
N ILE A 178 25.15 1.04 2.24
CA ILE A 178 24.27 1.42 1.14
C ILE A 178 23.28 2.48 1.65
N PRO A 179 23.13 3.63 0.96
CA PRO A 179 22.15 4.64 1.39
C PRO A 179 20.77 4.07 1.61
N LEU A 180 20.20 4.22 2.79
CA LEU A 180 18.92 3.62 3.18
C LEU A 180 17.75 4.00 2.24
N PRO A 181 17.66 5.23 1.68
CA PRO A 181 16.65 5.53 0.67
C PRO A 181 16.69 4.61 -0.55
N VAL A 182 17.89 4.20 -1.00
CA VAL A 182 18.07 3.26 -2.12
C VAL A 182 17.59 1.86 -1.74
N VAL A 183 17.95 1.40 -0.54
CA VAL A 183 17.52 0.10 0.00
C VAL A 183 16.00 0.05 0.13
N VAL A 184 15.40 1.09 0.70
CA VAL A 184 13.94 1.17 0.86
C VAL A 184 13.24 1.25 -0.50
N GLY A 185 13.78 2.04 -1.45
CA GLY A 185 13.27 2.08 -2.82
C GLY A 185 13.29 0.72 -3.52
N MET A 186 14.34 -0.08 -3.29
CA MET A 186 14.46 -1.45 -3.76
C MET A 186 13.39 -2.36 -3.13
N VAL A 187 13.23 -2.31 -1.82
CA VAL A 187 12.21 -3.09 -1.08
C VAL A 187 10.81 -2.76 -1.60
N VAL A 188 10.49 -1.46 -1.69
CA VAL A 188 9.18 -0.99 -2.19
C VAL A 188 8.95 -1.44 -3.62
N SER A 189 9.96 -1.32 -4.50
CA SER A 189 9.87 -1.78 -5.89
C SER A 189 9.59 -3.27 -6.00
N GLY A 190 10.28 -4.10 -5.23
CA GLY A 190 10.07 -5.56 -5.22
C GLY A 190 8.72 -5.93 -4.61
N ALA A 191 8.39 -5.36 -3.46
CA ALA A 191 7.14 -5.66 -2.75
C ALA A 191 5.90 -5.27 -3.57
N THR A 192 5.89 -4.09 -4.18
CA THR A 192 4.76 -3.63 -5.00
C THR A 192 4.63 -4.38 -6.33
N PHE A 193 5.76 -4.82 -6.93
CA PHE A 193 5.71 -5.74 -8.08
C PHE A 193 5.01 -7.03 -7.72
N GLY A 194 5.41 -7.66 -6.60
CA GLY A 194 4.87 -8.96 -6.20
C GLY A 194 3.39 -8.88 -5.83
N ASP A 195 3.00 -7.85 -5.11
CA ASP A 195 1.60 -7.56 -4.76
C ASP A 195 0.73 -7.45 -6.01
N LYS A 196 1.13 -6.60 -6.94
CA LYS A 196 0.44 -6.38 -8.21
C LYS A 196 0.30 -7.67 -9.05
N MET A 197 1.31 -8.53 -9.06
CA MET A 197 1.31 -9.77 -9.86
C MET A 197 0.67 -10.96 -9.14
N SER A 198 0.31 -10.82 -7.89
CA SER A 198 -0.26 -11.90 -7.08
C SER A 198 -1.75 -12.11 -7.34
N PRO A 199 -2.20 -13.33 -7.67
CA PRO A 199 -3.63 -13.62 -7.83
C PRO A 199 -4.41 -13.58 -6.50
N ILE A 200 -3.72 -13.53 -5.37
CA ILE A 200 -4.31 -13.45 -4.03
C ILE A 200 -4.27 -12.03 -3.46
N SER A 201 -3.71 -11.05 -4.18
CA SER A 201 -3.69 -9.66 -3.74
C SER A 201 -5.07 -9.02 -3.75
N ASP A 202 -5.36 -8.25 -2.72
CA ASP A 202 -6.64 -7.56 -2.55
C ASP A 202 -6.83 -6.48 -3.62
N THR A 203 -5.78 -5.69 -3.92
CA THR A 203 -5.86 -4.60 -4.92
C THR A 203 -6.03 -5.14 -6.32
N THR A 204 -5.33 -6.23 -6.67
CA THR A 204 -5.43 -6.91 -7.97
C THR A 204 -6.84 -7.48 -8.19
N ASN A 205 -7.39 -8.15 -7.17
CA ASN A 205 -8.76 -8.66 -7.22
C ASN A 205 -9.79 -7.53 -7.30
N LEU A 206 -9.62 -6.47 -6.51
CA LEU A 206 -10.51 -5.32 -6.51
C LEU A 206 -10.51 -4.60 -7.87
N ALA A 207 -9.34 -4.39 -8.48
CA ALA A 207 -9.23 -3.76 -9.78
C ALA A 207 -9.91 -4.58 -10.87
N ALA A 208 -9.70 -5.91 -10.88
CA ALA A 208 -10.37 -6.82 -11.80
C ALA A 208 -11.90 -6.78 -11.66
N MET A 209 -12.40 -6.90 -10.42
CA MET A 209 -13.83 -6.84 -10.12
C MET A 209 -14.45 -5.48 -10.49
N SER A 210 -13.78 -4.38 -10.14
CA SER A 210 -14.29 -3.02 -10.36
C SER A 210 -14.37 -2.65 -11.84
N ALA A 211 -13.48 -3.21 -12.66
CA ALA A 211 -13.49 -3.04 -14.12
C ALA A 211 -14.33 -4.08 -14.87
N GLU A 212 -14.97 -5.01 -14.15
CA GLU A 212 -15.79 -6.10 -14.71
C GLU A 212 -15.00 -7.04 -15.66
N THR A 213 -13.79 -7.43 -15.26
CA THR A 213 -12.95 -8.39 -15.98
C THR A 213 -12.59 -9.59 -15.09
N SER A 214 -12.17 -10.70 -15.71
CA SER A 214 -11.68 -11.83 -14.93
C SER A 214 -10.27 -11.56 -14.40
N LEU A 215 -9.96 -12.08 -13.21
CA LEU A 215 -8.65 -11.92 -12.56
C LEU A 215 -7.50 -12.35 -13.47
N TYR A 216 -7.63 -13.50 -14.13
CA TYR A 216 -6.56 -14.00 -15.03
C TYR A 216 -6.38 -13.15 -16.28
N ARG A 217 -7.45 -12.57 -16.81
CA ARG A 217 -7.39 -11.63 -17.93
C ARG A 217 -6.71 -10.33 -17.52
N HIS A 218 -7.00 -9.85 -16.32
CA HIS A 218 -6.35 -8.71 -15.71
C HIS A 218 -4.83 -8.95 -15.55
N ILE A 219 -4.43 -10.06 -14.89
CA ILE A 219 -3.01 -10.43 -14.70
C ILE A 219 -2.31 -10.56 -16.05
N TYR A 220 -2.92 -11.22 -17.04
CA TYR A 220 -2.36 -11.30 -18.38
C TYR A 220 -2.13 -9.91 -19.01
N SER A 221 -3.10 -9.01 -18.86
CA SER A 221 -2.95 -7.63 -19.34
C SER A 221 -1.78 -6.90 -18.66
N MET A 222 -1.59 -7.13 -17.35
CA MET A 222 -0.51 -6.52 -16.60
C MET A 222 0.89 -6.96 -17.05
N LEU A 223 1.07 -8.19 -17.50
CA LEU A 223 2.38 -8.69 -17.93
C LEU A 223 3.05 -7.77 -18.97
N PHE A 224 2.28 -7.14 -19.85
CA PHE A 224 2.83 -6.27 -20.91
C PHE A 224 3.57 -5.06 -20.37
N THR A 225 3.10 -4.46 -19.27
CA THR A 225 3.69 -3.26 -18.68
C THR A 225 4.59 -3.60 -17.49
N THR A 226 4.19 -4.56 -16.69
CA THR A 226 4.82 -4.90 -15.42
C THR A 226 6.17 -5.60 -15.61
N VAL A 227 6.26 -6.58 -16.53
CA VAL A 227 7.51 -7.32 -16.77
C VAL A 227 8.62 -6.41 -17.33
N PRO A 228 8.37 -5.59 -18.37
CA PRO A 228 9.41 -4.67 -18.85
C PRO A 228 9.85 -3.68 -17.76
N SER A 229 8.92 -3.13 -16.99
CA SER A 229 9.23 -2.19 -15.91
C SER A 229 10.07 -2.83 -14.81
N PHE A 230 9.75 -4.07 -14.44
CA PHE A 230 10.52 -4.82 -13.45
C PHE A 230 11.95 -5.07 -13.93
N LEU A 231 12.12 -5.47 -15.18
CA LEU A 231 13.45 -5.72 -15.75
C LEU A 231 14.29 -4.44 -15.84
N ILE A 232 13.67 -3.31 -16.18
CA ILE A 232 14.36 -2.00 -16.17
C ILE A 232 14.77 -1.63 -14.74
N ALA A 233 13.86 -1.73 -13.77
CA ALA A 233 14.17 -1.45 -12.37
C ALA A 233 15.26 -2.38 -11.83
N LEU A 234 15.20 -3.67 -12.13
CA LEU A 234 16.21 -4.66 -11.75
C LEU A 234 17.58 -4.32 -12.33
N THR A 235 17.63 -3.89 -13.60
CA THR A 235 18.87 -3.44 -14.25
C THR A 235 19.43 -2.20 -13.53
N LEU A 236 18.59 -1.22 -13.20
CA LEU A 236 19.02 -0.03 -12.46
C LEU A 236 19.59 -0.40 -11.09
N PHE A 237 18.93 -1.27 -10.33
CA PHE A 237 19.45 -1.74 -9.05
C PHE A 237 20.72 -2.56 -9.18
N THR A 238 20.89 -3.32 -10.26
CA THR A 238 22.15 -4.03 -10.57
C THR A 238 23.26 -3.01 -10.82
N LEU A 239 23.03 -2.00 -11.66
CA LEU A 239 24.02 -0.95 -11.94
C LEU A 239 24.39 -0.13 -10.70
N ILE A 240 23.43 0.18 -9.85
CA ILE A 240 23.70 0.86 -8.57
C ILE A 240 24.48 -0.07 -7.64
N GLY A 241 24.11 -1.35 -7.57
CA GLY A 241 24.76 -2.34 -6.71
C GLY A 241 26.25 -2.54 -7.03
N THR A 242 26.64 -2.47 -8.32
CA THR A 242 28.05 -2.60 -8.70
C THR A 242 28.97 -1.55 -8.07
N ARG A 243 28.43 -0.38 -7.70
CA ARG A 243 29.19 0.68 -7.02
C ARG A 243 29.63 0.30 -5.60
N TYR A 244 28.95 -0.64 -4.98
CA TYR A 244 29.19 -1.10 -3.61
C TYR A 244 29.97 -2.42 -3.55
N GLY A 245 30.24 -3.04 -4.73
CA GLY A 245 30.86 -4.37 -4.83
C GLY A 245 32.32 -4.46 -4.33
N ASN A 246 33.03 -3.34 -4.27
CA ASN A 246 34.48 -3.29 -4.00
C ASN A 246 34.85 -2.68 -2.63
N SER A 247 33.93 -2.59 -1.66
CA SER A 247 34.24 -2.01 -0.36
C SER A 247 34.91 -3.05 0.56
N GLU A 248 36.24 -3.00 0.71
CA GLU A 248 37.00 -3.81 1.69
C GLU A 248 36.53 -3.54 3.15
N LEU A 249 36.03 -2.35 3.43
CA LEU A 249 35.46 -1.97 4.74
C LEU A 249 34.21 -2.76 5.10
N ALA A 250 33.44 -3.23 4.11
CA ALA A 250 32.23 -4.03 4.35
C ALA A 250 32.55 -5.40 4.99
N GLY A 251 33.69 -6.00 4.70
CA GLY A 251 34.05 -7.32 5.23
C GLY A 251 34.20 -7.34 6.77
N THR A 252 34.93 -6.41 7.34
CA THR A 252 35.15 -6.32 8.79
C THR A 252 33.87 -5.90 9.52
N GLN A 253 33.06 -5.02 8.97
CA GLN A 253 31.78 -4.62 9.55
C GLN A 253 30.77 -5.78 9.53
N ILE A 254 30.70 -6.53 8.45
CA ILE A 254 29.84 -7.71 8.32
C ILE A 254 30.20 -8.74 9.40
N GLU A 255 31.50 -9.07 9.56
CA GLU A 255 31.91 -10.04 10.59
C GLU A 255 31.61 -9.54 12.00
N THR A 256 31.82 -8.26 12.29
CA THR A 256 31.51 -7.65 13.59
C THR A 256 30.02 -7.76 13.92
N ILE A 257 29.14 -7.42 12.98
CA ILE A 257 27.69 -7.52 13.19
C ILE A 257 27.23 -8.97 13.28
N ARG A 258 27.78 -9.87 12.48
CA ARG A 258 27.47 -11.31 12.57
C ARG A 258 27.90 -11.89 13.92
N ALA A 259 29.06 -11.50 14.41
CA ALA A 259 29.54 -11.91 15.73
C ALA A 259 28.62 -11.35 16.83
N ALA A 260 28.25 -10.08 16.79
CA ALA A 260 27.32 -9.48 17.73
C ALA A 260 25.95 -10.15 17.75
N LEU A 261 25.38 -10.46 16.56
CA LEU A 261 24.11 -11.19 16.48
C LEU A 261 24.22 -12.61 17.05
N SER A 262 25.32 -13.31 16.81
CA SER A 262 25.52 -14.67 17.34
C SER A 262 25.83 -14.73 18.84
N SER A 263 26.31 -13.63 19.44
CA SER A 263 26.49 -13.52 20.89
C SER A 263 25.20 -13.22 21.63
N GLU A 264 24.30 -12.42 21.02
CA GLU A 264 23.03 -12.01 21.63
C GLU A 264 21.90 -13.04 21.43
N TYR A 265 21.88 -13.73 20.28
CA TYR A 265 20.79 -14.63 19.90
C TYR A 265 21.27 -16.06 19.66
N ARG A 266 20.43 -17.04 20.03
CA ARG A 266 20.58 -18.44 19.62
C ARG A 266 20.07 -18.58 18.18
N LEU A 267 20.98 -18.53 17.22
CA LEU A 267 20.67 -18.53 15.79
C LEU A 267 20.50 -19.96 15.25
N ALA A 268 19.32 -20.56 15.43
CA ALA A 268 18.96 -21.85 14.84
C ALA A 268 17.89 -21.66 13.77
N PRO A 269 18.23 -21.64 12.46
CA PRO A 269 17.29 -21.34 11.38
C PRO A 269 16.01 -22.18 11.40
N LEU A 270 16.11 -23.45 11.74
CA LEU A 270 14.95 -24.36 11.83
C LEU A 270 13.92 -23.96 12.88
N ILE A 271 14.31 -23.20 13.90
CA ILE A 271 13.42 -22.74 14.98
C ILE A 271 13.08 -21.26 14.78
N THR A 272 14.11 -20.43 14.62
CA THR A 272 13.96 -18.98 14.58
C THR A 272 13.23 -18.46 13.33
N LEU A 273 13.26 -19.22 12.22
CA LEU A 273 12.53 -18.84 10.99
C LEU A 273 11.08 -19.38 10.95
N LEU A 274 10.65 -20.22 11.91
CA LEU A 274 9.27 -20.73 11.94
C LEU A 274 8.21 -19.64 11.93
N PRO A 275 8.35 -18.48 12.61
CA PRO A 275 7.32 -17.43 12.58
C PRO A 275 7.10 -16.89 11.18
N ILE A 276 8.16 -16.59 10.43
CA ILE A 276 8.03 -16.07 9.06
C ILE A 276 7.54 -17.15 8.09
N VAL A 277 7.95 -18.41 8.27
CA VAL A 277 7.46 -19.53 7.47
C VAL A 277 5.97 -19.78 7.73
N LEU A 278 5.53 -19.68 8.99
CA LEU A 278 4.11 -19.78 9.35
C LEU A 278 3.30 -18.66 8.70
N LEU A 279 3.77 -17.40 8.80
CA LEU A 279 3.14 -16.25 8.19
C LEU A 279 2.98 -16.45 6.68
N ALA A 280 4.05 -16.81 5.99
CA ALA A 280 4.04 -17.06 4.55
C ALA A 280 3.10 -18.22 4.18
N THR A 281 3.14 -19.32 4.92
CA THR A 281 2.30 -20.50 4.67
C THR A 281 0.82 -20.20 4.83
N LEU A 282 0.42 -19.49 5.90
CA LEU A 282 -0.97 -19.10 6.13
C LEU A 282 -1.44 -18.10 5.06
N SER A 283 -0.60 -17.16 4.66
CA SER A 283 -0.91 -16.21 3.57
C SER A 283 -1.13 -16.94 2.24
N ILE A 284 -0.25 -17.88 1.86
CA ILE A 284 -0.42 -18.70 0.66
C ILE A 284 -1.71 -19.53 0.72
N ARG A 285 -2.11 -19.98 1.91
CA ARG A 285 -3.38 -20.68 2.15
C ARG A 285 -4.60 -19.75 2.18
N ARG A 286 -4.44 -18.46 1.89
CA ARG A 286 -5.50 -17.44 1.90
C ARG A 286 -6.20 -17.28 3.26
N VAL A 287 -5.50 -17.51 4.33
CA VAL A 287 -5.99 -17.16 5.67
C VAL A 287 -5.94 -15.64 5.80
N ALA A 288 -6.96 -15.05 6.43
CA ALA A 288 -7.02 -13.60 6.64
C ALA A 288 -5.72 -13.07 7.27
N ALA A 289 -5.24 -11.93 6.78
CA ALA A 289 -3.94 -11.37 7.17
C ALA A 289 -3.82 -11.16 8.68
N GLU A 290 -4.90 -10.73 9.33
CA GLU A 290 -4.97 -10.52 10.77
C GLU A 290 -4.76 -11.82 11.56
N VAL A 291 -5.32 -12.92 11.07
CA VAL A 291 -5.18 -14.25 11.69
C VAL A 291 -3.78 -14.79 11.46
N ALA A 292 -3.24 -14.67 10.24
CA ALA A 292 -1.90 -15.15 9.90
C ALA A 292 -0.83 -14.40 10.71
N MET A 293 -0.93 -13.07 10.81
CA MET A 293 -0.03 -12.24 11.61
C MET A 293 -0.14 -12.58 13.11
N SER A 294 -1.36 -12.69 13.65
CA SER A 294 -1.57 -13.02 15.06
C SER A 294 -0.98 -14.39 15.42
N ALA A 295 -1.19 -15.41 14.59
CA ALA A 295 -0.59 -16.73 14.79
C ALA A 295 0.95 -16.69 14.76
N SER A 296 1.52 -15.90 13.83
CA SER A 296 2.96 -15.72 13.71
C SER A 296 3.55 -14.97 14.91
N ILE A 297 2.88 -13.94 15.41
CA ILE A 297 3.26 -13.21 16.65
C ILE A 297 3.28 -14.16 17.83
N LEU A 298 2.22 -14.94 18.02
CA LEU A 298 2.15 -15.90 19.14
C LEU A 298 3.29 -16.91 19.08
N LEU A 299 3.58 -17.47 17.90
CA LEU A 299 4.69 -18.39 17.72
C LEU A 299 6.04 -17.71 18.00
N ALA A 300 6.25 -16.48 17.51
CA ALA A 300 7.47 -15.72 17.78
C ALA A 300 7.66 -15.42 19.26
N VAL A 301 6.60 -15.04 19.99
CA VAL A 301 6.62 -14.82 21.43
C VAL A 301 6.98 -16.12 22.17
N LEU A 302 6.41 -17.25 21.78
CA LEU A 302 6.76 -18.56 22.37
C LEU A 302 8.23 -18.90 22.14
N ILE A 303 8.76 -18.68 20.94
CA ILE A 303 10.18 -18.89 20.63
C ILE A 303 11.06 -17.95 21.45
N ALA A 304 10.69 -16.68 21.59
CA ALA A 304 11.43 -15.71 22.40
C ALA A 304 11.54 -16.16 23.87
N ILE A 305 10.44 -16.63 24.46
CA ILE A 305 10.40 -17.04 25.86
C ILE A 305 11.07 -18.42 26.07
N LEU A 306 10.69 -19.40 25.26
CA LEU A 306 11.08 -20.80 25.49
C LEU A 306 12.46 -21.13 24.91
N TYR A 307 12.77 -20.61 23.72
CA TYR A 307 14.02 -20.94 23.03
C TYR A 307 15.12 -19.91 23.28
N GLN A 308 14.82 -18.60 23.12
CA GLN A 308 15.79 -17.54 23.42
C GLN A 308 15.99 -17.34 24.93
N GLN A 309 15.05 -17.81 25.76
CA GLN A 309 15.04 -17.64 27.22
C GLN A 309 14.96 -16.17 27.66
N SER A 310 14.32 -15.34 26.84
CA SER A 310 14.08 -13.93 27.15
C SER A 310 13.06 -13.80 28.29
N ASP A 311 13.18 -12.74 29.07
CA ASP A 311 12.19 -12.44 30.13
C ASP A 311 10.80 -12.24 29.56
N THR A 312 9.82 -12.93 30.12
CA THR A 312 8.43 -12.92 29.63
C THR A 312 7.84 -11.51 29.67
N SER A 313 8.12 -10.76 30.74
CA SER A 313 7.57 -9.41 30.88
C SER A 313 8.19 -8.45 29.87
N GLN A 314 9.48 -8.58 29.61
CA GLN A 314 10.17 -7.81 28.58
C GLN A 314 9.61 -8.07 27.19
N VAL A 315 9.45 -9.36 26.80
CA VAL A 315 8.89 -9.74 25.49
C VAL A 315 7.47 -9.23 25.32
N LEU A 316 6.61 -9.36 26.32
CA LEU A 316 5.23 -8.90 26.23
C LEU A 316 5.13 -7.37 26.21
N ASN A 317 5.92 -6.66 26.99
CA ASN A 317 5.98 -5.19 26.96
C ASN A 317 6.53 -4.67 25.64
N ALA A 318 7.48 -5.37 25.02
CA ALA A 318 8.02 -5.02 23.71
C ALA A 318 6.98 -5.08 22.59
N LEU A 319 5.90 -5.86 22.73
CA LEU A 319 4.77 -5.80 21.78
C LEU A 319 4.06 -4.44 21.81
N TRP A 320 4.07 -3.74 22.95
CA TRP A 320 3.58 -2.37 23.03
C TRP A 320 4.65 -1.36 22.58
N ALA A 321 5.82 -1.39 23.17
CA ALA A 321 6.95 -0.49 22.86
C ALA A 321 8.25 -1.26 23.05
N ASN A 322 8.98 -1.47 21.96
CA ASN A 322 10.27 -2.16 21.97
C ASN A 322 11.39 -1.20 22.44
N SER A 323 12.45 -1.74 22.99
CA SER A 323 13.62 -1.02 23.45
C SER A 323 14.84 -1.35 22.57
N PRO A 324 15.81 -0.42 22.41
CA PRO A 324 17.06 -0.70 21.69
C PRO A 324 17.77 -1.96 22.19
N GLY A 325 18.50 -2.63 21.29
CA GLY A 325 19.32 -3.80 21.62
C GLY A 325 20.49 -3.43 22.55
N THR A 326 21.26 -4.44 22.93
CA THR A 326 22.39 -4.31 23.88
C THR A 326 23.70 -4.83 23.28
N THR A 327 23.80 -4.86 21.94
CA THR A 327 24.97 -5.39 21.23
C THR A 327 26.21 -4.50 21.31
N GLY A 328 26.03 -3.23 21.70
CA GLY A 328 27.10 -2.20 21.74
C GLY A 328 27.40 -1.59 20.37
N ILE A 329 26.63 -1.93 19.33
CA ILE A 329 26.69 -1.31 17.99
C ILE A 329 25.45 -0.46 17.81
N GLU A 330 25.57 0.86 17.88
CA GLU A 330 24.46 1.80 17.94
C GLU A 330 23.42 1.59 16.83
N ASN A 331 23.83 1.44 15.57
CA ASN A 331 22.93 1.23 14.46
C ASN A 331 22.18 -0.11 14.57
N LEU A 332 22.85 -1.17 15.02
CA LEU A 332 22.25 -2.47 15.24
C LEU A 332 21.28 -2.43 16.41
N ASP A 333 21.65 -1.79 17.51
CA ASP A 333 20.81 -1.67 18.71
C ASP A 333 19.54 -0.87 18.39
N ASN A 334 19.64 0.23 17.64
CA ASN A 334 18.50 1.00 17.15
C ASN A 334 17.59 0.17 16.21
N LEU A 335 18.16 -0.68 15.36
CA LEU A 335 17.40 -1.58 14.50
C LEU A 335 16.65 -2.63 15.33
N LEU A 336 17.33 -3.29 16.26
CA LEU A 336 16.75 -4.31 17.13
C LEU A 336 15.67 -3.75 18.07
N GLY A 337 15.72 -2.45 18.37
CA GLY A 337 14.70 -1.71 19.11
C GLY A 337 13.46 -1.32 18.34
N ARG A 338 13.37 -1.59 17.03
CA ARG A 338 12.19 -1.27 16.23
C ARG A 338 11.02 -2.17 16.55
N GLY A 339 9.81 -1.68 16.25
CA GLY A 339 8.56 -2.41 16.43
C GLY A 339 7.80 -2.05 17.71
N GLY A 340 6.76 -2.83 17.97
CA GLY A 340 5.74 -2.53 18.97
C GLY A 340 4.63 -1.63 18.44
N ILE A 341 3.46 -1.71 19.04
CA ILE A 341 2.27 -0.93 18.62
C ILE A 341 2.57 0.57 18.62
N PHE A 342 3.31 1.04 19.64
CA PHE A 342 3.63 2.46 19.81
C PHE A 342 4.45 3.02 18.63
N SER A 343 5.32 2.22 18.02
CA SER A 343 6.09 2.64 16.83
C SER A 343 5.20 2.98 15.63
N MET A 344 4.00 2.42 15.57
CA MET A 344 3.01 2.67 14.52
C MET A 344 2.03 3.80 14.87
N ALA A 345 2.06 4.36 16.07
CA ALA A 345 1.07 5.34 16.54
C ALA A 345 1.04 6.61 15.68
N TRP A 346 2.22 7.14 15.31
CA TRP A 346 2.34 8.30 14.43
C TRP A 346 1.63 8.06 13.08
N THR A 347 1.93 6.93 12.46
CA THR A 347 1.34 6.52 11.17
C THR A 347 -0.16 6.26 11.27
N LEU A 348 -0.59 5.62 12.36
CA LEU A 348 -2.00 5.30 12.59
C LEU A 348 -2.85 6.56 12.69
N ILE A 349 -2.38 7.56 13.44
CA ILE A 349 -3.06 8.85 13.57
C ILE A 349 -3.14 9.54 12.22
N LEU A 350 -2.03 9.58 11.47
CA LEU A 350 -1.99 10.16 10.12
C LEU A 350 -2.97 9.46 9.18
N ALA A 351 -2.98 8.12 9.18
CA ALA A 351 -3.87 7.33 8.33
C ALA A 351 -5.35 7.62 8.64
N ILE A 352 -5.74 7.68 9.90
CA ILE A 352 -7.13 8.01 10.31
C ILE A 352 -7.52 9.41 9.80
N MET A 353 -6.63 10.39 9.93
CA MET A 353 -6.90 11.76 9.47
C MET A 353 -6.97 11.84 7.95
N ALA A 354 -6.07 11.16 7.23
CA ALA A 354 -6.06 11.11 5.78
C ALA A 354 -7.31 10.41 5.22
N LEU A 355 -7.75 9.31 5.86
CA LEU A 355 -9.00 8.63 5.52
C LEU A 355 -10.24 9.52 5.74
N ALA A 356 -10.26 10.29 6.83
CA ALA A 356 -11.32 11.28 7.08
C ALA A 356 -11.33 12.35 5.97
N LEU A 357 -10.18 12.88 5.59
CA LEU A 357 -10.03 13.83 4.49
C LEU A 357 -10.52 13.25 3.17
N GLY A 358 -10.13 12.00 2.86
CA GLY A 358 -10.60 11.26 1.70
C GLY A 358 -12.11 11.07 1.69
N GLY A 359 -12.70 10.76 2.85
CA GLY A 359 -14.14 10.66 3.02
C GLY A 359 -14.87 11.96 2.67
N LEU A 360 -14.32 13.09 3.08
CA LEU A 360 -14.85 14.41 2.75
C LEU A 360 -14.71 14.73 1.25
N MET A 361 -13.54 14.51 0.67
CA MET A 361 -13.27 14.78 -0.75
C MET A 361 -14.15 13.94 -1.68
N HIS A 362 -14.33 12.65 -1.36
CA HIS A 362 -15.17 11.74 -2.11
C HIS A 362 -16.67 12.02 -1.88
N GLY A 363 -17.09 12.08 -0.61
CA GLY A 363 -18.49 12.25 -0.23
C GLY A 363 -19.05 13.62 -0.58
N GLY A 364 -18.22 14.68 -0.56
CA GLY A 364 -18.56 16.01 -1.05
C GLY A 364 -18.63 16.14 -2.57
N GLY A 365 -18.28 15.09 -3.32
CA GLY A 365 -18.37 15.05 -4.78
C GLY A 365 -17.25 15.79 -5.53
N PHE A 366 -16.31 16.42 -4.81
CA PHE A 366 -15.24 17.23 -5.42
C PHE A 366 -14.39 16.42 -6.41
N LEU A 367 -13.99 15.23 -5.99
CA LEU A 367 -13.11 14.38 -6.80
C LEU A 367 -13.83 13.87 -8.06
N ARG A 368 -15.10 13.45 -7.92
CA ARG A 368 -15.91 13.00 -9.07
C ARG A 368 -16.05 14.10 -10.12
N VAL A 369 -16.39 15.32 -9.72
CA VAL A 369 -16.57 16.47 -10.61
C VAL A 369 -15.26 16.87 -11.29
N LEU A 370 -14.16 16.91 -10.52
CA LEU A 370 -12.82 17.22 -11.05
C LEU A 370 -12.41 16.21 -12.13
N LEU A 371 -12.51 14.92 -11.85
CA LEU A 371 -12.09 13.87 -12.77
C LEU A 371 -13.00 13.79 -14.00
N SER A 372 -14.33 13.90 -13.84
CA SER A 372 -15.27 13.90 -14.97
C SER A 372 -15.00 15.03 -15.94
N GLY A 373 -14.65 16.23 -15.46
CA GLY A 373 -14.29 17.38 -16.29
C GLY A 373 -13.00 17.15 -17.12
N ILE A 374 -12.05 16.38 -16.58
CA ILE A 374 -10.82 16.01 -17.29
C ILE A 374 -11.12 14.94 -18.36
N ILE A 375 -11.87 13.89 -17.99
CA ILE A 375 -12.20 12.74 -18.86
C ILE A 375 -12.94 13.18 -20.13
N ALA A 376 -13.83 14.15 -20.02
CA ALA A 376 -14.62 14.65 -21.15
C ALA A 376 -13.76 15.16 -22.32
N ARG A 377 -12.53 15.59 -22.06
CA ARG A 377 -11.60 16.15 -23.06
C ARG A 377 -10.70 15.12 -23.73
N VAL A 378 -10.72 13.84 -23.28
CA VAL A 378 -9.79 12.80 -23.74
C VAL A 378 -10.31 12.12 -25.01
N GLN A 379 -9.48 12.15 -26.07
CA GLN A 379 -9.85 11.58 -27.37
C GLN A 379 -8.94 10.44 -27.85
N ARG A 380 -7.66 10.41 -27.50
CA ARG A 380 -6.69 9.39 -27.95
C ARG A 380 -6.53 8.29 -26.91
N VAL A 381 -6.26 7.05 -27.32
CA VAL A 381 -6.04 5.91 -26.40
C VAL A 381 -4.87 6.18 -25.45
N ALA A 382 -3.73 6.66 -25.96
CA ALA A 382 -2.59 7.00 -25.12
C ALA A 382 -2.93 8.09 -24.08
N SER A 383 -3.69 9.12 -24.48
CA SER A 383 -4.17 10.14 -23.55
C SER A 383 -5.14 9.55 -22.53
N LEU A 384 -5.97 8.57 -22.92
CA LEU A 384 -6.90 7.89 -22.02
C LEU A 384 -6.13 7.11 -20.94
N VAL A 385 -5.13 6.33 -21.33
CA VAL A 385 -4.23 5.63 -20.41
C VAL A 385 -3.53 6.61 -19.48
N ALA A 386 -2.88 7.66 -20.03
CA ALA A 386 -2.20 8.67 -19.23
C ALA A 386 -3.14 9.39 -18.25
N THR A 387 -4.34 9.76 -18.69
CA THR A 387 -5.34 10.41 -17.84
C THR A 387 -5.83 9.47 -16.73
N THR A 388 -6.00 8.19 -17.01
CA THR A 388 -6.39 7.19 -15.99
C THR A 388 -5.29 7.04 -14.93
N LEU A 389 -4.02 6.97 -15.33
CA LEU A 389 -2.88 6.91 -14.41
C LEU A 389 -2.81 8.15 -13.51
N VAL A 390 -2.88 9.34 -14.11
CA VAL A 390 -2.88 10.61 -13.37
C VAL A 390 -4.10 10.71 -12.45
N SER A 391 -5.27 10.24 -12.91
CA SER A 391 -6.48 10.20 -12.10
C SER A 391 -6.33 9.28 -10.88
N GLY A 392 -5.64 8.14 -11.01
CA GLY A 392 -5.29 7.26 -9.90
C GLY A 392 -4.39 7.96 -8.87
N LEU A 393 -3.36 8.64 -9.34
CA LEU A 393 -2.47 9.46 -8.49
C LEU A 393 -3.25 10.58 -7.76
N ILE A 394 -4.06 11.34 -8.48
CA ILE A 394 -4.93 12.38 -7.89
C ILE A 394 -5.88 11.77 -6.86
N GLY A 395 -6.46 10.62 -7.18
CA GLY A 395 -7.31 9.87 -6.26
C GLY A 395 -6.59 9.52 -4.95
N ASN A 396 -5.38 9.00 -5.04
CA ASN A 396 -4.57 8.69 -3.86
C ASN A 396 -4.21 9.94 -3.06
N MET A 397 -3.79 11.01 -3.73
CA MET A 397 -3.48 12.30 -3.06
C MET A 397 -4.70 12.87 -2.32
N ALA A 398 -5.89 12.74 -2.90
CA ALA A 398 -7.12 13.28 -2.35
C ALA A 398 -7.75 12.40 -1.27
N MET A 399 -7.66 11.07 -1.40
CA MET A 399 -8.37 10.12 -0.56
C MET A 399 -7.47 9.39 0.44
N GLY A 400 -6.14 9.49 0.27
CA GLY A 400 -5.17 8.81 1.13
C GLY A 400 -5.19 7.29 1.04
N GLU A 401 -5.95 6.71 0.07
CA GLU A 401 -6.24 5.27 0.04
C GLU A 401 -6.41 4.75 -1.40
N ALA A 402 -5.73 3.64 -1.72
CA ALA A 402 -5.76 3.06 -3.06
C ALA A 402 -7.09 2.39 -3.41
N TYR A 403 -7.75 1.70 -2.47
CA TYR A 403 -8.98 0.94 -2.75
C TYR A 403 -10.10 1.83 -3.27
N ILE A 404 -10.34 2.98 -2.64
CA ILE A 404 -11.37 3.93 -3.06
C ILE A 404 -10.98 4.55 -4.40
N SER A 405 -9.69 4.84 -4.62
CA SER A 405 -9.15 5.33 -5.88
C SER A 405 -9.40 4.36 -7.02
N ILE A 406 -9.15 3.06 -6.82
CA ILE A 406 -9.40 1.99 -7.79
C ILE A 406 -10.88 1.96 -8.20
N ILE A 407 -11.79 1.86 -7.22
CA ILE A 407 -13.23 1.76 -7.48
C ILE A 407 -13.74 2.96 -8.25
N LEU A 408 -13.40 4.17 -7.79
CA LEU A 408 -13.85 5.42 -8.40
C LEU A 408 -13.35 5.55 -9.84
N ASN A 409 -12.06 5.29 -10.07
CA ASN A 409 -11.48 5.39 -11.41
C ASN A 409 -12.05 4.36 -12.37
N CYS A 410 -12.28 3.11 -11.94
CA CYS A 410 -12.97 2.13 -12.76
C CYS A 410 -14.36 2.62 -13.18
N GLN A 411 -15.16 3.13 -12.24
CA GLN A 411 -16.51 3.66 -12.52
C GLN A 411 -16.50 4.85 -13.49
N LEU A 412 -15.54 5.75 -13.34
CA LEU A 412 -15.47 6.97 -14.17
C LEU A 412 -14.98 6.70 -15.60
N PHE A 413 -14.04 5.77 -15.76
CA PHE A 413 -13.40 5.53 -17.06
C PHE A 413 -14.02 4.38 -17.87
N GLN A 414 -14.83 3.49 -17.25
CA GLN A 414 -15.38 2.29 -17.89
C GLN A 414 -16.05 2.56 -19.23
N LEU A 415 -16.93 3.57 -19.30
CA LEU A 415 -17.61 3.91 -20.52
C LEU A 415 -16.64 4.34 -21.63
N LYS A 416 -15.62 5.15 -21.29
CA LYS A 416 -14.61 5.63 -22.24
C LYS A 416 -13.77 4.51 -22.84
N TYR A 417 -13.36 3.53 -22.02
CA TYR A 417 -12.62 2.37 -22.51
C TYR A 417 -13.48 1.51 -23.44
N ARG A 418 -14.78 1.30 -23.11
CA ARG A 418 -15.74 0.59 -23.96
C ARG A 418 -15.99 1.31 -25.29
N GLU A 419 -16.16 2.65 -25.29
CA GLU A 419 -16.31 3.49 -26.50
C GLU A 419 -15.10 3.36 -27.44
N ARG A 420 -13.92 3.07 -26.91
CA ARG A 420 -12.67 2.87 -27.68
C ARG A 420 -12.44 1.40 -28.10
N GLY A 421 -13.35 0.49 -27.80
CA GLY A 421 -13.22 -0.93 -28.12
C GLY A 421 -12.10 -1.63 -27.36
N LEU A 422 -11.68 -1.07 -26.21
CA LEU A 422 -10.65 -1.65 -25.36
C LEU A 422 -11.25 -2.68 -24.42
N ASP A 423 -10.50 -3.76 -24.19
CA ASP A 423 -10.86 -4.80 -23.22
C ASP A 423 -10.90 -4.21 -21.79
N PRO A 424 -11.88 -4.55 -20.94
CA PRO A 424 -11.93 -4.09 -19.55
C PRO A 424 -10.66 -4.38 -18.75
N ALA A 425 -9.89 -5.40 -19.12
CA ALA A 425 -8.59 -5.71 -18.52
C ALA A 425 -7.54 -4.59 -18.73
N ILE A 426 -7.68 -3.77 -19.79
CA ILE A 426 -6.81 -2.60 -19.97
C ILE A 426 -7.17 -1.52 -18.94
N LEU A 427 -8.47 -1.31 -18.70
CA LEU A 427 -8.92 -0.37 -17.67
C LEU A 427 -8.41 -0.80 -16.28
N SER A 428 -8.66 -2.07 -15.89
CA SER A 428 -8.23 -2.57 -14.58
C SER A 428 -6.73 -2.47 -14.38
N ARG A 429 -5.92 -2.82 -15.40
CA ARG A 429 -4.47 -2.66 -15.39
C ARG A 429 -4.08 -1.21 -15.15
N THR A 430 -4.60 -0.30 -15.97
CA THR A 430 -4.21 1.12 -15.92
C THR A 430 -4.63 1.79 -14.60
N VAL A 431 -5.80 1.43 -14.07
CA VAL A 431 -6.27 1.94 -12.77
C VAL A 431 -5.36 1.43 -11.64
N GLU A 432 -4.98 0.18 -11.66
CA GLU A 432 -4.07 -0.37 -10.66
C GLU A 432 -2.67 0.25 -10.74
N GLU A 433 -2.17 0.48 -11.94
CA GLU A 433 -0.89 1.18 -12.18
C GLU A 433 -0.89 2.62 -11.66
N GLY A 434 -2.01 3.33 -11.79
CA GLY A 434 -2.17 4.69 -11.29
C GLY A 434 -2.46 4.76 -9.80
N SER A 435 -3.17 3.78 -9.23
CA SER A 435 -3.60 3.81 -7.84
C SER A 435 -2.66 2.98 -6.94
N THR A 436 -2.54 1.67 -7.15
CA THR A 436 -1.76 0.79 -6.25
C THR A 436 -0.28 1.16 -6.22
N LEU A 437 0.34 1.42 -7.39
CA LEU A 437 1.77 1.69 -7.44
C LEU A 437 2.15 3.07 -6.91
N THR A 438 1.26 4.06 -7.00
CA THR A 438 1.57 5.43 -6.55
C THR A 438 1.28 5.66 -5.08
N THR A 439 0.43 4.83 -4.44
CA THR A 439 0.04 5.04 -3.05
C THR A 439 1.25 5.00 -2.09
N GLY A 440 2.19 4.08 -2.29
CA GLY A 440 3.40 3.99 -1.47
C GLY A 440 4.41 5.14 -1.68
N LEU A 441 4.20 6.01 -2.67
CA LEU A 441 5.10 7.15 -2.94
C LEU A 441 4.63 8.46 -2.31
N ILE A 442 3.42 8.48 -1.76
CA ILE A 442 2.79 9.69 -1.21
C ILE A 442 2.79 9.60 0.33
N PRO A 443 3.42 10.54 1.03
CA PRO A 443 3.65 10.43 2.48
C PRO A 443 2.38 10.31 3.35
N TRP A 444 1.26 10.91 2.92
CA TRP A 444 0.01 10.94 3.69
C TRP A 444 -1.00 9.88 3.28
N THR A 445 -0.67 9.00 2.37
CA THR A 445 -1.48 7.82 2.09
C THR A 445 -1.23 6.72 3.13
N THR A 446 -2.18 5.81 3.27
CA THR A 446 -2.03 4.67 4.19
C THR A 446 -0.77 3.87 3.91
N ALA A 447 -0.47 3.55 2.64
CA ALA A 447 0.73 2.78 2.28
C ALA A 447 2.03 3.59 2.42
N GLY A 448 2.06 4.87 2.01
CA GLY A 448 3.25 5.70 2.13
C GLY A 448 3.63 5.96 3.58
N ALA A 449 2.64 6.26 4.42
CA ALA A 449 2.83 6.40 5.85
C ALA A 449 3.30 5.08 6.49
N PHE A 450 2.69 3.95 6.10
CA PHE A 450 3.07 2.62 6.59
C PHE A 450 4.52 2.25 6.24
N TYR A 451 4.92 2.39 4.97
CA TYR A 451 6.29 2.07 4.54
C TYR A 451 7.31 2.96 5.27
N SER A 452 7.01 4.25 5.42
CA SER A 452 7.89 5.19 6.13
C SER A 452 8.08 4.80 7.59
N ALA A 453 7.02 4.49 8.31
CA ALA A 453 7.10 4.09 9.72
C ALA A 453 7.81 2.74 9.91
N THR A 454 7.49 1.77 9.05
CA THR A 454 8.04 0.42 9.14
C THR A 454 9.54 0.38 8.84
N LEU A 455 9.97 1.10 7.81
CA LEU A 455 11.35 1.09 7.32
C LEU A 455 12.20 2.24 7.89
N GLY A 456 11.57 3.22 8.58
CA GLY A 456 12.25 4.34 9.22
C GLY A 456 12.80 5.39 8.25
N ILE A 457 12.34 5.42 7.00
CA ILE A 457 12.78 6.36 5.95
C ILE A 457 11.53 7.03 5.36
N SER A 458 11.57 8.36 5.24
CA SER A 458 10.45 9.13 4.70
C SER A 458 10.10 8.70 3.26
N ALA A 459 8.80 8.72 2.94
CA ALA A 459 8.34 8.43 1.57
C ALA A 459 8.99 9.36 0.54
N LEU A 460 9.27 10.61 0.90
CA LEU A 460 9.92 11.58 0.01
C LEU A 460 11.38 11.20 -0.30
N ASP A 461 12.06 10.55 0.65
CA ASP A 461 13.48 10.18 0.48
C ASP A 461 13.61 8.92 -0.38
N TYR A 462 12.74 7.90 -0.20
CA TYR A 462 12.84 6.66 -0.96
C TYR A 462 12.09 6.68 -2.29
N ALA A 463 11.05 7.52 -2.46
CA ALA A 463 10.25 7.54 -3.68
C ALA A 463 11.09 7.72 -4.96
N PRO A 464 12.14 8.56 -5.00
CA PRO A 464 13.02 8.67 -6.18
C PRO A 464 13.70 7.35 -6.57
N TYR A 465 13.87 6.44 -5.61
CA TYR A 465 14.50 5.13 -5.80
C TYR A 465 13.51 3.97 -5.93
N ALA A 466 12.23 4.19 -5.74
CA ALA A 466 11.19 3.19 -5.98
C ALA A 466 10.93 3.04 -7.49
N PHE A 467 11.97 2.61 -8.23
CA PHE A 467 12.02 2.64 -9.70
C PHE A 467 10.84 1.94 -10.35
N PHE A 468 10.49 0.76 -9.88
CA PHE A 468 9.37 0.01 -10.47
C PHE A 468 8.06 0.80 -10.45
N ASN A 469 7.78 1.52 -9.37
CA ASN A 469 6.52 2.19 -9.15
C ASN A 469 6.20 3.27 -10.20
N TYR A 470 7.17 4.11 -10.54
CA TYR A 470 6.95 5.15 -11.55
C TYR A 470 7.33 4.73 -12.97
N LEU A 471 8.33 3.84 -13.14
CA LEU A 471 8.67 3.31 -14.46
C LEU A 471 7.50 2.53 -15.07
N ASN A 472 6.72 1.83 -14.27
CA ASN A 472 5.54 1.10 -14.76
C ASN A 472 4.53 2.05 -15.42
N ALA A 473 4.24 3.20 -14.83
CA ALA A 473 3.38 4.22 -15.42
C ALA A 473 3.97 4.79 -16.74
N MET A 474 5.29 5.03 -16.77
CA MET A 474 5.97 5.51 -17.98
C MET A 474 5.92 4.47 -19.11
N VAL A 475 6.18 3.21 -18.80
CA VAL A 475 6.10 2.09 -19.76
C VAL A 475 4.66 1.94 -20.27
N ALA A 476 3.65 2.04 -19.40
CA ALA A 476 2.24 1.95 -19.79
C ALA A 476 1.85 3.02 -20.81
N VAL A 477 2.22 4.27 -20.59
CA VAL A 477 1.95 5.38 -21.53
C VAL A 477 2.71 5.20 -22.84
N THR A 478 3.99 4.80 -22.77
CA THR A 478 4.84 4.58 -23.95
C THR A 478 4.28 3.46 -24.82
N MET A 479 3.90 2.33 -24.22
CA MET A 479 3.31 1.20 -24.94
C MET A 479 1.95 1.56 -25.54
N ALA A 480 1.10 2.29 -24.80
CA ALA A 480 -0.18 2.76 -25.31
C ALA A 480 0.00 3.73 -26.50
N SER A 481 1.04 4.56 -26.47
CA SER A 481 1.38 5.48 -27.58
C SER A 481 1.86 4.72 -28.82
N ALA A 482 2.57 3.62 -28.63
CA ALA A 482 3.03 2.73 -29.69
C ALA A 482 1.95 1.74 -30.15
N GLY A 483 0.76 1.72 -29.54
CA GLY A 483 -0.30 0.74 -29.84
C GLY A 483 -0.01 -0.67 -29.37
N LEU A 484 0.98 -0.85 -28.48
CA LEU A 484 1.41 -2.14 -27.95
C LEU A 484 0.67 -2.52 -26.68
N GLY A 485 0.43 -3.81 -26.47
CA GLY A 485 -0.22 -4.31 -25.26
C GLY A 485 -1.69 -3.85 -25.08
N LEU A 486 -2.33 -3.36 -26.14
CA LEU A 486 -3.71 -2.96 -26.16
C LEU A 486 -4.59 -4.15 -26.54
N LEU A 487 -5.18 -4.81 -25.56
CA LEU A 487 -6.18 -5.85 -25.78
C LEU A 487 -7.47 -5.20 -26.27
N ARG A 488 -8.05 -5.74 -27.32
CA ARG A 488 -9.37 -5.29 -27.81
C ARG A 488 -10.46 -6.20 -27.28
N SER A 489 -11.61 -5.61 -27.02
CA SER A 489 -12.83 -6.36 -26.72
C SER A 489 -13.17 -7.22 -27.95
N SER A 490 -13.36 -8.53 -27.77
CA SER A 490 -13.99 -9.36 -28.79
C SER A 490 -15.46 -8.90 -28.87
N SER A 491 -15.74 -7.92 -29.71
CA SER A 491 -17.11 -7.61 -30.09
C SER A 491 -17.67 -8.85 -30.79
N THR A 492 -18.47 -9.64 -30.09
CA THR A 492 -19.51 -10.38 -30.76
C THR A 492 -20.38 -9.32 -31.42
N VAL A 493 -20.18 -9.10 -32.71
CA VAL A 493 -21.12 -8.37 -33.54
C VAL A 493 -22.43 -9.14 -33.43
N LEU A 494 -23.31 -8.68 -32.56
CA LEU A 494 -24.73 -8.98 -32.72
C LEU A 494 -25.11 -8.24 -34.01
N THR A 495 -24.91 -8.94 -35.14
CA THR A 495 -25.65 -8.62 -36.36
C THR A 495 -27.12 -8.80 -35.98
N ASP A 496 -27.80 -7.67 -35.86
CA ASP A 496 -29.25 -7.65 -36.01
C ASP A 496 -29.57 -8.36 -37.31
N GLN A 497 -30.02 -9.58 -37.19
CA GLN A 497 -30.79 -10.27 -38.21
C GLN A 497 -32.14 -10.55 -37.58
N ASP A 498 -33.10 -9.85 -38.19
CA ASP A 498 -34.55 -9.96 -38.21
C ASP A 498 -35.36 -9.20 -37.19
#